data_5f9e2e38f8f8361fb4a254cf8423e7fe
#
_entry.id   5f9e2e38f8f8361fb4a254cf8423e7fe
#
_cell.length_a   1.000
_cell.length_b   1.000
_cell.length_c   1.000
_cell.angle_alpha   90.00
_cell.angle_beta   90.00
_cell.angle_gamma   90.00
#
_symmetry.space_group_name_H-M   'P 1'
#
loop_
_entity.id
_entity.type
_entity.pdbx_description
1 polymer ?
#
loop_
_entity_poly.entity_id
_entity_poly.type
_entity_poly.pdbx_seq_one_letter_code
_entity_poly.pdbx_strand_id
1 'polypeptide(L)'
;MKSISTLFLGLLLTGSVRAQSVVTLAQGYAAALGNDPLSRQRELVQQTGDLTVANLDKNRRLPQVGVNGQASWQSEVTKLPIELPNAMIPQLSKDQYKLTADVSYTLFDGQQTTLQKQVQRASTAVSLQQVAVDQNRLKEQVNAYFLNSLLTDENTRLTRNRLAELQNRIVKAEAGVKYGTVATMNVDVLRAEVLNAEQQLAQLAATRRGLRDQLAMLTGITITDSTRLVVDEAPTVPVNLSLNRPEQKLFESQRTLLDAQLRLMNNRLQPRLSAFAQGGAGRPALNFLNNDFRGFFIGGIRLSWNLSSAYTLHNDRTVLALNREQIGVQQKVFDRNLSLQLRQQQTEIDRIGALLEKDLEISLLRSKIRQTASVQLDNGTIAARDYASELNAESLALLNQKTHELQLLLAKIQYRTLTGN
;
A
#
# COMPACT_ATOMS: atom_id res chain seq x y z
N MET A 1 35.96 -17.30 -70.24
CA MET A 1 35.02 -18.25 -69.62
C MET A 1 34.64 -17.72 -68.26
N LYS A 2 33.45 -17.10 -68.15
CA LYS A 2 32.91 -16.47 -66.93
C LYS A 2 31.97 -17.46 -66.25
N SER A 3 32.28 -17.89 -65.00
CA SER A 3 31.39 -18.69 -64.19
C SER A 3 30.45 -17.78 -63.37
N ILE A 4 29.15 -17.91 -63.56
CA ILE A 4 28.06 -17.24 -62.85
C ILE A 4 27.77 -18.08 -61.59
N SER A 5 28.08 -17.53 -60.42
CA SER A 5 27.66 -18.10 -59.12
C SER A 5 26.28 -17.55 -58.74
N THR A 6 25.28 -18.39 -58.78
CA THR A 6 23.91 -18.08 -58.32
C THR A 6 23.83 -18.19 -56.79
N LEU A 7 23.63 -17.05 -56.11
CA LEU A 7 23.40 -16.96 -54.69
C LEU A 7 21.93 -17.23 -54.36
N PHE A 8 21.64 -18.39 -53.79
CA PHE A 8 20.30 -18.74 -53.29
C PHE A 8 20.10 -18.06 -51.90
N LEU A 9 19.34 -16.99 -51.88
CA LEU A 9 18.97 -16.30 -50.65
C LEU A 9 17.75 -17.03 -50.03
N GLY A 10 18.03 -17.92 -49.06
CA GLY A 10 16.98 -18.62 -48.29
C GLY A 10 16.31 -17.66 -47.31
N LEU A 11 15.06 -17.29 -47.59
CA LEU A 11 14.20 -16.51 -46.70
C LEU A 11 13.75 -17.38 -45.54
N LEU A 12 14.47 -17.33 -44.41
CA LEU A 12 14.03 -17.91 -43.13
C LEU A 12 12.85 -17.10 -42.61
N LEU A 13 11.62 -17.56 -42.86
CA LEU A 13 10.42 -17.14 -42.16
C LEU A 13 10.50 -17.63 -40.73
N THR A 14 11.07 -16.81 -39.86
CA THR A 14 10.92 -16.99 -38.41
C THR A 14 9.48 -16.66 -38.03
N GLY A 15 8.60 -17.65 -38.07
CA GLY A 15 7.29 -17.57 -37.45
C GLY A 15 7.51 -17.36 -35.97
N SER A 16 7.28 -16.16 -35.49
CA SER A 16 7.21 -15.87 -34.06
C SER A 16 6.02 -16.66 -33.48
N VAL A 17 6.30 -17.85 -32.94
CA VAL A 17 5.39 -18.53 -32.04
C VAL A 17 5.16 -17.59 -30.92
N ARG A 18 4.02 -16.89 -30.87
CA ARG A 18 3.60 -16.12 -29.68
C ARG A 18 3.38 -17.14 -28.58
N ALA A 19 4.41 -17.35 -27.76
CA ALA A 19 4.28 -18.10 -26.54
C ALA A 19 3.15 -17.47 -25.73
N GLN A 20 2.17 -18.26 -25.37
CA GLN A 20 1.07 -17.84 -24.53
C GLN A 20 1.67 -17.39 -23.19
N SER A 21 1.64 -16.09 -22.89
CA SER A 21 2.18 -15.57 -21.64
C SER A 21 1.35 -16.12 -20.48
N VAL A 22 2.01 -16.81 -19.55
CA VAL A 22 1.39 -17.29 -18.30
C VAL A 22 1.77 -16.33 -17.21
N VAL A 23 0.80 -15.83 -16.46
CA VAL A 23 1.00 -14.98 -15.30
C VAL A 23 0.44 -15.69 -14.09
N THR A 24 1.30 -15.89 -13.08
CA THR A 24 0.93 -16.54 -11.83
C THR A 24 0.51 -15.51 -10.78
N LEU A 25 -0.26 -15.93 -9.78
CA LEU A 25 -0.68 -15.05 -8.69
C LEU A 25 0.53 -14.49 -7.93
N ALA A 26 1.57 -15.30 -7.69
CA ALA A 26 2.81 -14.87 -7.03
C ALA A 26 3.56 -13.81 -7.86
N GLN A 27 3.63 -13.99 -9.18
CA GLN A 27 4.18 -12.97 -10.09
C GLN A 27 3.33 -11.69 -10.06
N GLY A 28 2.01 -11.82 -9.99
CA GLY A 28 1.09 -10.67 -9.83
C GLY A 28 1.39 -9.86 -8.57
N TYR A 29 1.62 -10.51 -7.42
CA TYR A 29 2.02 -9.80 -6.19
C TYR A 29 3.38 -9.10 -6.32
N ALA A 30 4.39 -9.81 -6.83
CA ALA A 30 5.73 -9.25 -6.97
C ALA A 30 5.74 -8.03 -7.91
N ALA A 31 5.03 -8.14 -9.03
CA ALA A 31 4.91 -7.07 -10.00
C ALA A 31 4.11 -5.87 -9.44
N ALA A 32 2.99 -6.12 -8.74
CA ALA A 32 2.20 -5.07 -8.11
C ALA A 32 3.03 -4.30 -7.07
N LEU A 33 3.77 -4.99 -6.20
CA LEU A 33 4.67 -4.35 -5.25
C LEU A 33 5.77 -3.53 -5.92
N GLY A 34 6.30 -3.99 -7.06
CA GLY A 34 7.32 -3.27 -7.83
C GLY A 34 6.78 -2.04 -8.54
N ASN A 35 5.54 -2.09 -9.04
CA ASN A 35 4.88 -1.01 -9.77
C ASN A 35 4.21 0.03 -8.86
N ASP A 36 3.95 -0.33 -7.59
CA ASP A 36 3.22 0.53 -6.65
C ASP A 36 4.06 1.74 -6.21
N PRO A 37 3.50 2.96 -6.24
CA PRO A 37 4.13 4.15 -5.70
C PRO A 37 4.58 4.05 -4.23
N LEU A 38 3.97 3.16 -3.43
CA LEU A 38 4.35 2.89 -2.04
C LEU A 38 5.80 2.39 -1.91
N SER A 39 6.32 1.69 -2.92
CA SER A 39 7.73 1.30 -2.95
C SER A 39 8.66 2.51 -2.99
N ARG A 40 8.32 3.53 -3.79
CA ARG A 40 9.04 4.80 -3.82
C ARG A 40 8.85 5.60 -2.54
N GLN A 41 7.65 5.60 -1.97
CA GLN A 41 7.37 6.23 -0.67
C GLN A 41 8.25 5.64 0.44
N ARG A 42 8.46 4.32 0.46
CA ARG A 42 9.36 3.65 1.42
C ARG A 42 10.79 4.20 1.35
N GLU A 43 11.34 4.35 0.14
CA GLU A 43 12.67 4.93 -0.05
C GLU A 43 12.73 6.39 0.44
N LEU A 44 11.73 7.20 0.09
CA LEU A 44 11.67 8.61 0.48
C LEU A 44 11.58 8.77 1.99
N VAL A 45 10.79 7.95 2.68
CA VAL A 45 10.69 7.93 4.15
C VAL A 45 12.04 7.57 4.77
N GLN A 46 12.73 6.57 4.24
CA GLN A 46 14.05 6.19 4.74
C GLN A 46 15.07 7.31 4.53
N GLN A 47 15.17 7.86 3.33
CA GLN A 47 16.10 8.96 3.01
C GLN A 47 15.82 10.20 3.87
N THR A 48 14.54 10.56 4.06
CA THR A 48 14.15 11.69 4.93
C THR A 48 14.58 11.45 6.38
N GLY A 49 14.38 10.24 6.88
CA GLY A 49 14.82 9.86 8.22
C GLY A 49 16.33 9.97 8.41
N ASP A 50 17.09 9.44 7.45
CA ASP A 50 18.55 9.45 7.50
C ASP A 50 19.11 10.89 7.41
N LEU A 51 18.57 11.72 6.52
CA LEU A 51 18.95 13.13 6.40
C LEU A 51 18.61 13.92 7.68
N THR A 52 17.46 13.66 8.30
CA THR A 52 17.08 14.31 9.56
C THR A 52 18.04 13.93 10.69
N VAL A 53 18.40 12.64 10.80
CA VAL A 53 19.42 12.18 11.76
C VAL A 53 20.78 12.81 11.49
N ALA A 54 21.19 12.91 10.23
CA ALA A 54 22.44 13.56 9.84
C ALA A 54 22.43 15.06 10.17
N ASN A 55 21.30 15.76 9.99
CA ASN A 55 21.15 17.16 10.36
C ASN A 55 21.26 17.38 11.88
N LEU A 56 20.67 16.49 12.70
CA LEU A 56 20.82 16.53 14.16
C LEU A 56 22.31 16.38 14.56
N ASP A 57 23.06 15.51 13.89
CA ASP A 57 24.48 15.32 14.12
C ASP A 57 25.29 16.57 13.71
N LYS A 58 25.01 17.12 12.55
CA LYS A 58 25.69 18.35 12.07
C LYS A 58 25.44 19.52 13.02
N ASN A 59 24.18 19.73 13.43
CA ASN A 59 23.80 20.81 14.35
C ASN A 59 24.51 20.73 15.71
N ARG A 60 24.87 19.51 16.15
CA ARG A 60 25.66 19.33 17.37
C ARG A 60 27.16 19.54 17.14
N ARG A 61 27.68 19.02 16.02
CA ARG A 61 29.13 19.02 15.75
C ARG A 61 29.67 20.34 15.23
N LEU A 62 28.81 21.14 14.60
CA LEU A 62 29.21 22.43 14.04
C LEU A 62 28.82 23.57 14.95
N PRO A 63 29.67 24.63 15.03
CA PRO A 63 29.30 25.83 15.75
C PRO A 63 28.10 26.49 15.07
N GLN A 64 27.20 27.03 15.87
CA GLN A 64 26.10 27.87 15.40
C GLN A 64 26.63 29.30 15.23
N VAL A 65 26.46 29.85 14.04
CA VAL A 65 26.90 31.19 13.69
C VAL A 65 25.67 32.02 13.34
N GLY A 66 25.53 33.16 13.95
CA GLY A 66 24.48 34.12 13.69
C GLY A 66 25.02 35.54 13.57
N VAL A 67 24.37 36.37 12.77
CA VAL A 67 24.62 37.82 12.71
C VAL A 67 23.35 38.52 13.14
N ASN A 68 23.47 39.41 14.12
CA ASN A 68 22.38 40.18 14.70
C ASN A 68 22.63 41.66 14.58
N GLY A 69 21.69 42.42 14.00
CA GLY A 69 21.70 43.87 13.93
C GLY A 69 20.53 44.42 14.76
N GLN A 70 20.83 45.43 15.57
CA GLN A 70 19.82 46.10 16.38
C GLN A 70 20.00 47.62 16.26
N ALA A 71 18.88 48.29 15.99
CA ALA A 71 18.78 49.76 16.11
C ALA A 71 17.64 50.01 17.10
N SER A 72 17.90 50.79 18.13
CA SER A 72 16.92 51.08 19.17
C SER A 72 16.98 52.55 19.58
N TRP A 73 15.84 53.13 19.99
CA TRP A 73 15.74 54.40 20.62
C TRP A 73 15.20 54.20 22.03
N GLN A 74 15.83 54.90 23.00
CA GLN A 74 15.47 54.80 24.41
C GLN A 74 14.91 56.16 24.87
N SER A 75 13.83 56.15 25.65
CA SER A 75 13.26 57.35 26.25
C SER A 75 14.23 57.99 27.24
N GLU A 76 15.01 57.14 27.94
CA GLU A 76 16.01 57.56 28.93
C GLU A 76 17.33 56.82 28.71
N VAL A 77 18.43 57.45 29.11
CA VAL A 77 19.79 56.88 29.08
C VAL A 77 20.39 56.94 30.48
N THR A 78 21.36 56.05 30.76
CA THR A 78 22.08 56.05 32.04
C THR A 78 22.81 57.37 32.23
N LYS A 79 22.53 58.09 33.34
CA LYS A 79 23.20 59.28 33.77
C LYS A 79 23.94 59.00 35.10
N LEU A 80 25.17 59.44 35.22
CA LEU A 80 25.89 59.36 36.49
C LEU A 80 25.39 60.50 37.39
N PRO A 81 24.90 60.24 38.61
CA PRO A 81 24.40 61.27 39.52
C PRO A 81 25.51 62.02 40.23
N ILE A 82 26.68 62.14 39.63
CA ILE A 82 27.87 62.80 40.23
C ILE A 82 28.29 63.92 39.29
N GLU A 83 28.25 65.18 39.82
CA GLU A 83 28.88 66.33 39.19
C GLU A 83 30.33 66.41 39.65
N LEU A 84 31.28 66.12 38.77
CA LEU A 84 32.71 66.29 39.09
C LEU A 84 33.13 67.69 38.67
N PRO A 85 33.74 68.48 39.58
CA PRO A 85 34.28 69.77 39.20
C PRO A 85 35.37 69.58 38.13
N ASN A 86 35.24 70.25 36.97
CA ASN A 86 36.13 70.20 35.86
C ASN A 86 36.15 68.89 34.97
N ALA A 87 35.15 68.00 35.13
CA ALA A 87 35.02 66.82 34.20
C ALA A 87 33.64 66.79 33.52
N MET A 88 33.63 66.91 32.16
CA MET A 88 32.40 66.75 31.37
C MET A 88 32.17 65.27 31.17
N ILE A 89 31.14 64.68 31.83
CA ILE A 89 30.74 63.30 31.68
C ILE A 89 29.98 63.22 30.38
N PRO A 90 30.39 62.38 29.35
CA PRO A 90 29.67 62.23 28.09
C PRO A 90 28.29 61.67 28.37
N GLN A 91 27.22 62.30 27.86
CA GLN A 91 25.89 61.76 27.87
C GLN A 91 25.76 60.73 26.75
N LEU A 92 25.21 59.54 27.06
CA LEU A 92 24.89 58.54 26.05
C LEU A 92 23.81 59.05 25.09
N SER A 93 23.91 58.67 23.82
CA SER A 93 22.87 58.95 22.87
C SER A 93 21.63 58.08 23.11
N LYS A 94 20.44 58.64 22.91
CA LYS A 94 19.18 57.88 23.00
C LYS A 94 19.02 56.87 21.87
N ASP A 95 19.63 57.12 20.76
CA ASP A 95 19.75 56.20 19.65
C ASP A 95 20.94 55.27 19.80
N GLN A 96 20.69 53.97 19.75
CA GLN A 96 21.72 52.94 19.91
C GLN A 96 21.74 52.01 18.71
N TYR A 97 22.92 51.63 18.31
CA TYR A 97 23.14 50.74 17.17
C TYR A 97 24.11 49.64 17.60
N LYS A 98 23.79 48.38 17.22
CA LYS A 98 24.64 47.24 17.52
C LYS A 98 24.58 46.26 16.38
N LEU A 99 25.74 45.86 15.88
CA LEU A 99 25.90 44.77 14.91
C LEU A 99 26.85 43.75 15.53
N THR A 100 26.39 42.48 15.63
CA THR A 100 27.18 41.41 16.25
C THR A 100 27.21 40.19 15.38
N ALA A 101 28.35 39.49 15.38
CA ALA A 101 28.49 38.13 14.93
C ALA A 101 28.64 37.24 16.17
N ASP A 102 27.72 36.27 16.31
CA ASP A 102 27.64 35.39 17.47
C ASP A 102 28.03 33.98 17.01
N VAL A 103 28.93 33.34 17.72
CA VAL A 103 29.33 31.95 17.54
C VAL A 103 29.06 31.19 18.81
N SER A 104 28.32 30.08 18.72
CA SER A 104 28.10 29.23 19.89
C SER A 104 28.37 27.75 19.52
N TYR A 105 29.03 27.05 20.43
CA TYR A 105 29.36 25.65 20.31
C TYR A 105 28.93 24.87 21.53
N THR A 106 28.13 23.81 21.34
CA THR A 106 27.65 22.98 22.45
C THR A 106 28.72 21.98 22.85
N LEU A 107 29.31 22.18 24.04
CA LEU A 107 30.30 21.30 24.65
C LEU A 107 29.63 20.04 25.21
N PHE A 108 28.51 20.25 25.92
CA PHE A 108 27.74 19.20 26.55
C PHE A 108 26.23 19.49 26.40
N ASP A 109 25.48 18.58 25.81
CA ASP A 109 24.02 18.71 25.57
C ASP A 109 23.19 17.81 26.48
N GLY A 110 23.79 17.16 27.48
CA GLY A 110 23.10 16.20 28.34
C GLY A 110 22.55 14.98 27.56
N GLN A 111 23.17 14.54 26.47
CA GLN A 111 22.72 13.45 25.56
C GLN A 111 21.46 13.79 24.74
N GLN A 112 20.99 15.03 24.74
CA GLN A 112 19.76 15.44 24.05
C GLN A 112 19.77 15.04 22.56
N THR A 113 20.85 15.33 21.84
CA THR A 113 20.98 15.01 20.41
C THR A 113 20.92 13.49 20.17
N THR A 114 21.55 12.70 21.04
CA THR A 114 21.50 11.22 20.93
C THR A 114 20.08 10.70 21.10
N LEU A 115 19.34 11.21 22.07
CA LEU A 115 17.96 10.83 22.33
C LEU A 115 17.01 11.34 21.24
N GLN A 116 17.23 12.54 20.70
CA GLN A 116 16.49 13.04 19.53
C GLN A 116 16.69 12.16 18.30
N LYS A 117 17.91 11.68 18.05
CA LYS A 117 18.18 10.72 16.97
C LYS A 117 17.46 9.38 17.19
N GLN A 118 17.37 8.91 18.44
CA GLN A 118 16.58 7.70 18.75
C GLN A 118 15.09 7.90 18.46
N VAL A 119 14.51 9.04 18.87
CA VAL A 119 13.12 9.38 18.55
C VAL A 119 12.90 9.46 17.06
N GLN A 120 13.81 10.12 16.30
CA GLN A 120 13.69 10.24 14.85
C GLN A 120 13.76 8.86 14.17
N ARG A 121 14.69 8.00 14.58
CA ARG A 121 14.79 6.62 14.03
C ARG A 121 13.54 5.80 14.34
N ALA A 122 13.01 5.89 15.56
CA ALA A 122 11.77 5.21 15.94
C ALA A 122 10.57 5.75 15.15
N SER A 123 10.50 7.07 14.93
CA SER A 123 9.47 7.70 14.07
C SER A 123 9.55 7.21 12.62
N THR A 124 10.76 7.15 12.05
CA THR A 124 10.99 6.60 10.72
C THR A 124 10.55 5.13 10.63
N ALA A 125 10.86 4.31 11.67
CA ALA A 125 10.42 2.92 11.73
C ALA A 125 8.89 2.77 11.74
N VAL A 126 8.17 3.64 12.47
CA VAL A 126 6.70 3.69 12.45
C VAL A 126 6.18 3.98 11.03
N SER A 127 6.75 5.00 10.36
CA SER A 127 6.34 5.37 9.01
C SER A 127 6.63 4.26 7.99
N LEU A 128 7.78 3.59 8.08
CA LEU A 128 8.12 2.43 7.23
C LEU A 128 7.17 1.25 7.46
N GLN A 129 6.78 1.03 8.72
CA GLN A 129 5.86 -0.05 9.06
C GLN A 129 4.42 0.27 8.60
N GLN A 130 4.03 1.55 8.59
CA GLN A 130 2.76 1.99 7.99
C GLN A 130 2.73 1.68 6.48
N VAL A 131 3.80 1.97 5.76
CA VAL A 131 3.93 1.59 4.34
C VAL A 131 3.78 0.08 4.15
N ALA A 132 4.36 -0.74 5.03
CA ALA A 132 4.21 -2.20 4.97
C ALA A 132 2.76 -2.67 5.19
N VAL A 133 1.99 -1.99 6.06
CA VAL A 133 0.55 -2.22 6.23
C VAL A 133 -0.21 -1.90 4.94
N ASP A 134 0.09 -0.76 4.32
CA ASP A 134 -0.58 -0.34 3.08
C ASP A 134 -0.23 -1.27 1.91
N GLN A 135 1.03 -1.72 1.81
CA GLN A 135 1.45 -2.73 0.84
C GLN A 135 0.75 -4.09 1.03
N ASN A 136 0.39 -4.46 2.27
CA ASN A 136 -0.36 -5.70 2.49
C ASN A 136 -1.81 -5.61 1.94
N ARG A 137 -2.44 -4.43 1.96
CA ARG A 137 -3.75 -4.20 1.33
C ARG A 137 -3.72 -4.35 -0.19
N LEU A 138 -2.59 -4.04 -0.81
CA LEU A 138 -2.41 -4.23 -2.25
C LEU A 138 -2.57 -5.71 -2.66
N LYS A 139 -2.09 -6.65 -1.83
CA LYS A 139 -2.31 -8.09 -2.07
C LYS A 139 -3.79 -8.46 -2.15
N GLU A 140 -4.64 -7.84 -1.31
CA GLU A 140 -6.09 -8.10 -1.31
C GLU A 140 -6.74 -7.63 -2.63
N GLN A 141 -6.30 -6.49 -3.17
CA GLN A 141 -6.77 -5.98 -4.45
C GLN A 141 -6.34 -6.88 -5.62
N VAL A 142 -5.07 -7.30 -5.63
CA VAL A 142 -4.57 -8.25 -6.64
C VAL A 142 -5.38 -9.55 -6.59
N ASN A 143 -5.65 -10.10 -5.40
CA ASN A 143 -6.49 -11.29 -5.23
C ASN A 143 -7.86 -11.12 -5.89
N ALA A 144 -8.53 -10.00 -5.60
CA ALA A 144 -9.87 -9.74 -6.10
C ALA A 144 -9.91 -9.71 -7.64
N TYR A 145 -9.02 -8.95 -8.28
CA TYR A 145 -9.01 -8.83 -9.75
C TYR A 145 -8.52 -10.10 -10.43
N PHE A 146 -7.51 -10.76 -9.90
CA PHE A 146 -6.93 -11.98 -10.47
C PHE A 146 -7.96 -13.12 -10.46
N LEU A 147 -8.61 -13.38 -9.32
CA LEU A 147 -9.52 -14.50 -9.16
C LEU A 147 -10.87 -14.26 -9.85
N ASN A 148 -11.38 -13.02 -9.84
CA ASN A 148 -12.56 -12.68 -10.65
C ASN A 148 -12.27 -12.77 -12.16
N SER A 149 -11.05 -12.48 -12.60
CA SER A 149 -10.65 -12.69 -14.00
C SER A 149 -10.65 -14.17 -14.37
N LEU A 150 -10.12 -15.05 -13.48
CA LEU A 150 -10.20 -16.52 -13.67
C LEU A 150 -11.65 -17.02 -13.73
N LEU A 151 -12.52 -16.53 -12.85
CA LEU A 151 -13.94 -16.89 -12.86
C LEU A 151 -14.60 -16.47 -14.17
N THR A 152 -14.30 -15.27 -14.66
CA THR A 152 -14.83 -14.76 -15.92
C THR A 152 -14.32 -15.56 -17.12
N ASP A 153 -13.06 -15.99 -17.11
CA ASP A 153 -12.48 -16.85 -18.14
C ASP A 153 -13.19 -18.21 -18.19
N GLU A 154 -13.48 -18.81 -17.03
CA GLU A 154 -14.18 -20.09 -16.94
C GLU A 154 -15.64 -19.99 -17.39
N ASN A 155 -16.34 -18.92 -16.97
CA ASN A 155 -17.70 -18.64 -17.42
C ASN A 155 -17.77 -18.44 -18.94
N THR A 156 -16.78 -17.75 -19.52
CA THR A 156 -16.66 -17.57 -20.96
C THR A 156 -16.48 -18.91 -21.67
N ARG A 157 -15.66 -19.81 -21.13
CA ARG A 157 -15.43 -21.15 -21.68
C ARG A 157 -16.71 -21.99 -21.68
N LEU A 158 -17.42 -22.03 -20.56
CA LEU A 158 -18.67 -22.76 -20.40
C LEU A 158 -19.76 -22.25 -21.36
N THR A 159 -19.90 -20.91 -21.45
CA THR A 159 -20.89 -20.30 -22.36
C THR A 159 -20.56 -20.57 -23.85
N ARG A 160 -19.28 -20.58 -24.23
CA ARG A 160 -18.85 -20.96 -25.60
C ARG A 160 -19.20 -22.41 -25.91
N ASN A 161 -19.00 -23.33 -24.98
CA ASN A 161 -19.34 -24.74 -25.16
C ASN A 161 -20.86 -24.89 -25.36
N ARG A 162 -21.68 -24.19 -24.54
CA ARG A 162 -23.13 -24.14 -24.69
C ARG A 162 -23.53 -23.60 -26.08
N LEU A 163 -22.92 -22.49 -26.51
CA LEU A 163 -23.19 -21.89 -27.82
C LEU A 163 -22.91 -22.88 -28.97
N ALA A 164 -21.77 -23.57 -28.94
CA ALA A 164 -21.40 -24.57 -29.96
C ALA A 164 -22.41 -25.74 -30.00
N GLU A 165 -22.87 -26.21 -28.84
CA GLU A 165 -23.88 -27.26 -28.77
C GLU A 165 -25.23 -26.82 -29.39
N LEU A 166 -25.68 -25.57 -29.04
CA LEU A 166 -26.91 -25.00 -29.61
C LEU A 166 -26.81 -24.84 -31.14
N GLN A 167 -25.68 -24.37 -31.67
CA GLN A 167 -25.45 -24.24 -33.11
C GLN A 167 -25.49 -25.58 -33.82
N ASN A 168 -24.87 -26.61 -33.22
CA ASN A 168 -24.94 -27.97 -33.77
C ASN A 168 -26.38 -28.51 -33.82
N ARG A 169 -27.20 -28.17 -32.78
CA ARG A 169 -28.63 -28.57 -32.74
C ARG A 169 -29.48 -27.84 -33.77
N ILE A 170 -29.19 -26.58 -34.05
CA ILE A 170 -29.89 -25.82 -35.11
C ILE A 170 -29.69 -26.50 -36.47
N VAL A 171 -28.45 -26.86 -36.82
CA VAL A 171 -28.16 -27.52 -38.10
C VAL A 171 -28.98 -28.80 -38.27
N LYS A 172 -29.10 -29.63 -37.24
CA LYS A 172 -29.91 -30.84 -37.23
C LYS A 172 -31.41 -30.53 -37.35
N ALA A 173 -31.89 -29.54 -36.57
CA ALA A 173 -33.30 -29.14 -36.59
C ALA A 173 -33.72 -28.55 -37.93
N GLU A 174 -32.88 -27.73 -38.58
CA GLU A 174 -33.13 -27.16 -39.91
C GLU A 174 -33.22 -28.24 -40.97
N ALA A 175 -32.36 -29.28 -40.92
CA ALA A 175 -32.48 -30.44 -41.78
C ALA A 175 -33.82 -31.16 -41.57
N GLY A 176 -34.25 -31.35 -40.31
CA GLY A 176 -35.54 -31.94 -39.98
C GLY A 176 -36.76 -31.12 -40.47
N VAL A 177 -36.67 -29.79 -40.39
CA VAL A 177 -37.71 -28.90 -41.00
C VAL A 177 -37.80 -29.09 -42.51
N LYS A 178 -36.66 -29.19 -43.22
CA LYS A 178 -36.61 -29.40 -44.68
C LYS A 178 -37.28 -30.69 -45.08
N TYR A 179 -37.20 -31.73 -44.27
CA TYR A 179 -37.85 -33.03 -44.53
C TYR A 179 -39.22 -33.16 -43.86
N GLY A 180 -39.75 -32.10 -43.23
CA GLY A 180 -41.07 -32.12 -42.63
C GLY A 180 -41.17 -32.90 -41.31
N THR A 181 -40.06 -33.32 -40.70
CA THR A 181 -40.02 -34.12 -39.46
C THR A 181 -39.95 -33.26 -38.20
N VAL A 182 -39.59 -31.97 -38.32
CA VAL A 182 -39.43 -31.01 -37.20
C VAL A 182 -40.23 -29.73 -37.50
N ALA A 183 -40.95 -29.20 -36.51
CA ALA A 183 -41.65 -27.93 -36.63
C ALA A 183 -40.67 -26.75 -36.62
N THR A 184 -40.92 -25.73 -37.45
CA THR A 184 -40.09 -24.51 -37.55
C THR A 184 -39.89 -23.83 -36.19
N MET A 185 -40.91 -23.84 -35.33
CA MET A 185 -40.87 -23.28 -33.95
C MET A 185 -39.69 -23.87 -33.14
N ASN A 186 -39.32 -25.13 -33.36
CA ASN A 186 -38.18 -25.74 -32.66
C ASN A 186 -36.84 -25.10 -33.06
N VAL A 187 -36.69 -24.66 -34.30
CA VAL A 187 -35.51 -23.92 -34.75
C VAL A 187 -35.49 -22.53 -34.14
N ASP A 188 -36.63 -21.87 -34.07
CA ASP A 188 -36.74 -20.49 -33.52
C ASP A 188 -36.41 -20.48 -32.01
N VAL A 189 -36.85 -21.49 -31.26
CA VAL A 189 -36.47 -21.67 -29.85
C VAL A 189 -34.94 -21.80 -29.71
N LEU A 190 -34.31 -22.63 -30.48
CA LEU A 190 -32.85 -22.80 -30.44
C LEU A 190 -32.10 -21.55 -30.86
N ARG A 191 -32.58 -20.81 -31.85
CA ARG A 191 -32.01 -19.52 -32.29
C ARG A 191 -32.12 -18.46 -31.19
N ALA A 192 -33.24 -18.39 -30.47
CA ALA A 192 -33.38 -17.50 -29.32
C ALA A 192 -32.35 -17.80 -28.22
N GLU A 193 -32.10 -19.10 -27.95
CA GLU A 193 -31.07 -19.50 -26.97
C GLU A 193 -29.64 -19.21 -27.46
N VAL A 194 -29.37 -19.28 -28.77
CA VAL A 194 -28.08 -18.83 -29.36
C VAL A 194 -27.87 -17.32 -29.09
N LEU A 195 -28.87 -16.50 -29.38
CA LEU A 195 -28.80 -15.05 -29.15
C LEU A 195 -28.61 -14.71 -27.66
N ASN A 196 -29.26 -15.41 -26.75
CA ASN A 196 -29.04 -15.29 -25.32
C ASN A 196 -27.60 -15.63 -24.92
N ALA A 197 -27.02 -16.71 -25.45
CA ALA A 197 -25.64 -17.10 -25.19
C ALA A 197 -24.63 -16.08 -25.76
N GLU A 198 -24.90 -15.56 -26.97
CA GLU A 198 -24.06 -14.49 -27.56
C GLU A 198 -24.10 -13.18 -26.74
N GLN A 199 -25.27 -12.78 -26.29
CA GLN A 199 -25.42 -11.62 -25.38
C GLN A 199 -24.61 -11.84 -24.09
N GLN A 200 -24.70 -13.02 -23.50
CA GLN A 200 -23.92 -13.37 -22.30
C GLN A 200 -22.41 -13.33 -22.58
N LEU A 201 -21.95 -13.83 -23.74
CA LEU A 201 -20.54 -13.76 -24.15
C LEU A 201 -20.07 -12.31 -24.32
N ALA A 202 -20.89 -11.43 -24.90
CA ALA A 202 -20.55 -10.01 -25.03
C ALA A 202 -20.40 -9.33 -23.66
N GLN A 203 -21.28 -9.62 -22.71
CA GLN A 203 -21.19 -9.12 -21.34
C GLN A 203 -19.94 -9.65 -20.63
N LEU A 204 -19.65 -10.96 -20.73
CA LEU A 204 -18.44 -11.56 -20.15
C LEU A 204 -17.17 -10.99 -20.77
N ALA A 205 -17.15 -10.71 -22.08
CA ALA A 205 -16.00 -10.10 -22.75
C ALA A 205 -15.73 -8.67 -22.22
N ALA A 206 -16.77 -7.87 -21.99
CA ALA A 206 -16.62 -6.54 -21.39
C ALA A 206 -16.10 -6.61 -19.94
N THR A 207 -16.68 -7.48 -19.12
CA THR A 207 -16.23 -7.70 -17.72
C THR A 207 -14.78 -8.18 -17.67
N ARG A 208 -14.43 -9.16 -18.51
CA ARG A 208 -13.08 -9.70 -18.64
C ARG A 208 -12.05 -8.62 -18.97
N ARG A 209 -12.38 -7.76 -19.93
CA ARG A 209 -11.51 -6.66 -20.33
C ARG A 209 -11.28 -5.71 -19.15
N GLY A 210 -12.36 -5.25 -18.48
CA GLY A 210 -12.25 -4.36 -17.33
C GLY A 210 -11.40 -4.94 -16.20
N LEU A 211 -11.59 -6.21 -15.83
CA LEU A 211 -10.80 -6.88 -14.80
C LEU A 211 -9.32 -7.01 -15.18
N ARG A 212 -9.01 -7.32 -16.44
CA ARG A 212 -7.64 -7.44 -16.94
C ARG A 212 -6.95 -6.09 -17.04
N ASP A 213 -7.66 -5.04 -17.43
CA ASP A 213 -7.14 -3.67 -17.45
C ASP A 213 -6.79 -3.21 -16.02
N GLN A 214 -7.68 -3.45 -15.05
CA GLN A 214 -7.44 -3.14 -13.64
C GLN A 214 -6.23 -3.91 -13.08
N LEU A 215 -6.11 -5.20 -13.39
CA LEU A 215 -4.97 -6.01 -12.97
C LEU A 215 -3.68 -5.54 -13.64
N ALA A 216 -3.71 -5.17 -14.92
CA ALA A 216 -2.58 -4.60 -15.65
C ALA A 216 -2.13 -3.26 -15.05
N MET A 217 -3.06 -2.38 -14.67
CA MET A 217 -2.75 -1.10 -14.00
C MET A 217 -2.07 -1.33 -12.64
N LEU A 218 -2.54 -2.29 -11.84
CA LEU A 218 -1.93 -2.59 -10.55
C LEU A 218 -0.54 -3.20 -10.69
N THR A 219 -0.39 -4.16 -11.62
CA THR A 219 0.85 -4.94 -11.73
C THR A 219 1.89 -4.33 -12.66
N GLY A 220 1.49 -3.42 -13.56
CA GLY A 220 2.34 -2.96 -14.66
C GLY A 220 2.62 -4.02 -15.73
N ILE A 221 2.06 -5.24 -15.59
CA ILE A 221 2.21 -6.31 -16.56
C ILE A 221 1.19 -6.12 -17.69
N THR A 222 1.62 -6.22 -18.94
CA THR A 222 0.69 -6.23 -20.08
C THR A 222 -0.09 -7.55 -20.10
N ILE A 223 -1.38 -7.49 -19.77
CA ILE A 223 -2.28 -8.63 -19.74
C ILE A 223 -3.18 -8.56 -20.97
N THR A 224 -2.93 -9.44 -21.95
CA THR A 224 -3.69 -9.52 -23.19
C THR A 224 -4.76 -10.62 -23.12
N ASP A 225 -5.62 -10.69 -24.13
CA ASP A 225 -6.61 -11.78 -24.24
C ASP A 225 -5.99 -13.18 -24.33
N SER A 226 -4.75 -13.29 -24.79
CA SER A 226 -4.01 -14.55 -24.86
C SER A 226 -3.26 -14.90 -23.56
N THR A 227 -3.18 -13.98 -22.59
CA THR A 227 -2.51 -14.22 -21.30
C THR A 227 -3.35 -15.20 -20.47
N ARG A 228 -2.72 -16.30 -20.05
CA ARG A 228 -3.31 -17.27 -19.13
C ARG A 228 -2.96 -16.93 -17.69
N LEU A 229 -3.96 -16.72 -16.86
CA LEU A 229 -3.81 -16.55 -15.43
C LEU A 229 -3.80 -17.93 -14.75
N VAL A 230 -2.90 -18.17 -13.80
CA VAL A 230 -2.77 -19.45 -13.08
C VAL A 230 -2.48 -19.17 -11.61
N VAL A 231 -3.12 -19.94 -10.74
CA VAL A 231 -2.74 -19.97 -9.32
C VAL A 231 -1.78 -21.14 -9.12
N ASP A 232 -0.53 -20.83 -8.70
CA ASP A 232 0.56 -21.80 -8.64
C ASP A 232 0.31 -22.92 -7.65
N GLU A 233 -0.27 -22.60 -6.49
CA GLU A 233 -0.59 -23.55 -5.44
C GLU A 233 -1.96 -23.23 -4.86
N ALA A 234 -2.83 -24.24 -4.82
CA ALA A 234 -4.04 -24.15 -3.99
C ALA A 234 -3.60 -24.07 -2.52
N PRO A 235 -3.82 -22.95 -1.83
CA PRO A 235 -3.36 -22.82 -0.46
C PRO A 235 -4.06 -23.86 0.41
N THR A 236 -3.26 -24.72 1.04
CA THR A 236 -3.73 -25.48 2.19
C THR A 236 -3.90 -24.49 3.33
N VAL A 237 -5.05 -24.55 4.04
CA VAL A 237 -5.26 -23.76 5.25
C VAL A 237 -4.64 -24.57 6.40
N PRO A 238 -3.47 -24.19 6.91
CA PRO A 238 -2.88 -24.90 8.08
C PRO A 238 -3.71 -24.57 9.32
N VAL A 239 -3.90 -25.59 10.16
CA VAL A 239 -4.68 -25.50 11.42
C VAL A 239 -4.05 -24.51 12.42
N ASN A 240 -2.73 -24.23 12.31
CA ASN A 240 -1.98 -23.32 13.20
C ASN A 240 -1.10 -22.37 12.37
N LEU A 241 -1.68 -21.30 11.83
CA LEU A 241 -0.88 -20.22 11.23
C LEU A 241 -0.43 -19.23 12.30
N SER A 242 0.88 -18.99 12.37
CA SER A 242 1.41 -17.85 13.10
C SER A 242 0.90 -16.56 12.44
N LEU A 243 0.31 -15.67 13.24
CA LEU A 243 -0.10 -14.35 12.77
C LEU A 243 1.15 -13.51 12.50
N ASN A 244 1.41 -13.21 11.24
CA ASN A 244 2.55 -12.38 10.80
C ASN A 244 2.07 -11.06 10.18
N ARG A 245 1.08 -10.44 10.81
CA ARG A 245 0.45 -9.20 10.32
C ARG A 245 1.37 -8.00 10.51
N PRO A 246 1.55 -7.17 9.45
CA PRO A 246 2.36 -5.95 9.56
C PRO A 246 1.80 -4.95 10.57
N GLU A 247 0.48 -4.96 10.86
CA GLU A 247 -0.14 -4.10 11.86
C GLU A 247 0.35 -4.41 13.29
N GLN A 248 0.66 -5.66 13.62
CA GLN A 248 1.23 -6.00 14.93
C GLN A 248 2.61 -5.37 15.13
N LYS A 249 3.44 -5.41 14.08
CA LYS A 249 4.75 -4.73 14.07
C LYS A 249 4.60 -3.21 14.13
N LEU A 250 3.54 -2.66 13.56
CA LEU A 250 3.23 -1.22 13.65
C LEU A 250 2.95 -0.81 15.09
N PHE A 251 2.11 -1.56 15.83
CA PHE A 251 1.85 -1.28 17.27
C PHE A 251 3.12 -1.38 18.11
N GLU A 252 4.00 -2.34 17.82
CA GLU A 252 5.29 -2.47 18.50
C GLU A 252 6.20 -1.27 18.20
N SER A 253 6.31 -0.84 16.95
CA SER A 253 7.07 0.32 16.53
C SER A 253 6.54 1.61 17.18
N GLN A 254 5.23 1.79 17.29
CA GLN A 254 4.61 2.92 17.96
C GLN A 254 4.95 2.95 19.47
N ARG A 255 4.93 1.81 20.15
CA ARG A 255 5.37 1.72 21.56
C ARG A 255 6.85 2.07 21.71
N THR A 256 7.70 1.58 20.81
CA THR A 256 9.13 1.91 20.79
C THR A 256 9.36 3.41 20.61
N LEU A 257 8.56 4.07 19.77
CA LEU A 257 8.60 5.53 19.62
C LEU A 257 8.24 6.24 20.92
N LEU A 258 7.16 5.83 21.60
CA LEU A 258 6.77 6.41 22.90
C LEU A 258 7.85 6.19 23.97
N ASP A 259 8.49 5.03 24.01
CA ASP A 259 9.60 4.74 24.92
C ASP A 259 10.82 5.64 24.63
N ALA A 260 11.12 5.91 23.37
CA ALA A 260 12.17 6.86 22.99
C ALA A 260 11.81 8.30 23.36
N GLN A 261 10.56 8.71 23.18
CA GLN A 261 10.05 10.02 23.59
C GLN A 261 10.10 10.20 25.11
N LEU A 262 9.76 9.17 25.89
CA LEU A 262 9.85 9.17 27.35
C LEU A 262 11.31 9.38 27.82
N ARG A 263 12.28 8.71 27.19
CA ARG A 263 13.70 8.93 27.49
C ARG A 263 14.14 10.35 27.18
N LEU A 264 13.75 10.89 26.03
CA LEU A 264 14.05 12.28 25.65
C LEU A 264 13.42 13.28 26.63
N MET A 265 12.17 13.02 27.03
CA MET A 265 11.45 13.85 27.99
C MET A 265 12.15 13.88 29.35
N ASN A 266 12.56 12.73 29.87
CA ASN A 266 13.30 12.62 31.15
C ASN A 266 14.63 13.38 31.12
N ASN A 267 15.20 13.56 29.94
CA ASN A 267 16.47 14.25 29.73
C ASN A 267 16.35 15.78 29.77
N ARG A 268 15.13 16.36 29.79
CA ARG A 268 14.91 17.81 29.80
C ARG A 268 15.49 18.51 31.03
N LEU A 269 15.71 17.77 32.13
CA LEU A 269 16.30 18.29 33.37
C LEU A 269 17.83 18.25 33.37
N GLN A 270 18.48 17.81 32.30
CA GLN A 270 19.94 17.82 32.22
C GLN A 270 20.46 19.23 31.90
N PRO A 271 21.53 19.67 32.57
CA PRO A 271 22.20 20.93 32.26
C PRO A 271 22.87 20.84 30.89
N ARG A 272 23.08 21.99 30.26
CA ARG A 272 23.81 22.13 28.99
C ARG A 272 24.96 23.09 29.18
N LEU A 273 26.10 22.79 28.57
CA LEU A 273 27.28 23.60 28.58
C LEU A 273 27.64 24.01 27.15
N SER A 274 27.80 25.29 26.94
CA SER A 274 28.20 25.83 25.62
C SER A 274 29.32 26.82 25.75
N ALA A 275 30.26 26.83 24.83
CA ALA A 275 31.18 27.91 24.59
C ALA A 275 30.51 28.93 23.66
N PHE A 276 30.73 30.20 23.90
CA PHE A 276 30.26 31.26 23.04
C PHE A 276 31.32 32.35 22.81
N ALA A 277 31.24 32.95 21.64
CA ALA A 277 32.01 34.11 21.28
C ALA A 277 31.11 35.11 20.55
N GLN A 278 31.17 36.36 20.90
CA GLN A 278 30.46 37.44 20.25
C GLN A 278 31.46 38.55 19.89
N GLY A 279 31.56 38.88 18.63
CA GLY A 279 32.29 40.03 18.14
C GLY A 279 31.37 41.01 17.46
N GLY A 280 31.60 42.28 17.58
CA GLY A 280 30.73 43.25 16.94
C GLY A 280 31.20 44.70 17.09
N ALA A 281 30.39 45.61 16.57
CA ALA A 281 30.56 47.06 16.73
C ALA A 281 29.21 47.67 17.14
N GLY A 282 29.27 48.70 17.96
CA GLY A 282 28.06 49.35 18.41
C GLY A 282 28.30 50.71 19.02
N ARG A 283 27.20 51.43 19.22
CA ARG A 283 27.17 52.72 19.94
C ARG A 283 26.00 52.69 20.95
N PRO A 284 26.25 52.65 22.24
CA PRO A 284 27.58 52.38 22.83
C PRO A 284 28.02 50.93 22.61
N ALA A 285 29.34 50.69 22.66
CA ALA A 285 29.91 49.34 22.67
C ALA A 285 29.80 48.71 24.08
N LEU A 286 30.84 47.99 24.56
CA LEU A 286 30.87 47.46 25.93
C LEU A 286 31.07 48.54 26.99
N ASN A 287 31.80 49.59 26.65
CA ASN A 287 31.98 50.74 27.56
C ASN A 287 30.79 51.70 27.41
N PHE A 288 29.84 51.60 28.32
CA PHE A 288 28.65 52.46 28.34
C PHE A 288 28.94 53.93 28.70
N LEU A 289 30.17 54.28 29.14
CA LEU A 289 30.59 55.66 29.36
C LEU A 289 31.10 56.33 28.08
N ASN A 290 31.27 55.59 27.02
CA ASN A 290 31.76 56.13 25.73
C ASN A 290 30.65 55.99 24.65
N ASN A 291 30.27 57.10 24.04
CA ASN A 291 29.22 57.20 23.01
C ASN A 291 29.74 57.01 21.57
N ASP A 292 31.02 56.65 21.40
CA ASP A 292 31.60 56.38 20.06
C ASP A 292 31.22 55.01 19.55
N PHE A 293 31.17 54.89 18.22
CA PHE A 293 31.12 53.58 17.60
C PHE A 293 32.44 52.83 17.82
N ARG A 294 32.39 51.69 18.51
CA ARG A 294 33.58 50.87 18.82
C ARG A 294 33.32 49.40 18.58
N GLY A 295 34.34 48.70 18.15
CA GLY A 295 34.40 47.26 18.09
C GLY A 295 34.54 46.65 19.48
N PHE A 296 33.98 45.44 19.70
CA PHE A 296 34.13 44.72 20.93
C PHE A 296 34.14 43.19 20.69
N PHE A 297 34.63 42.47 21.66
CA PHE A 297 34.61 40.99 21.70
C PHE A 297 34.28 40.54 23.12
N ILE A 298 33.42 39.51 23.19
CA ILE A 298 33.09 38.78 24.45
C ILE A 298 33.18 37.30 24.13
N GLY A 299 33.85 36.52 24.94
CA GLY A 299 33.90 35.08 24.86
C GLY A 299 33.79 34.42 26.24
N GLY A 300 33.25 33.25 26.30
CA GLY A 300 33.09 32.56 27.56
C GLY A 300 32.39 31.24 27.46
N ILE A 301 32.09 30.66 28.61
CA ILE A 301 31.35 29.43 28.77
C ILE A 301 30.00 29.76 29.42
N ARG A 302 28.92 29.18 28.89
CA ARG A 302 27.56 29.35 29.41
C ARG A 302 27.01 28.02 29.87
N LEU A 303 26.63 27.93 31.13
CA LEU A 303 25.84 26.85 31.71
C LEU A 303 24.36 27.25 31.64
N SER A 304 23.54 26.42 31.01
CA SER A 304 22.10 26.58 30.93
C SER A 304 21.40 25.38 31.57
N TRP A 305 20.59 25.64 32.58
CA TRP A 305 19.86 24.60 33.31
C TRP A 305 18.40 25.05 33.52
N ASN A 306 17.49 24.41 32.79
CA ASN A 306 16.06 24.74 32.86
C ASN A 306 15.35 23.87 33.89
N LEU A 307 15.27 24.35 35.12
CA LEU A 307 14.60 23.65 36.23
C LEU A 307 13.06 23.72 36.13
N SER A 308 12.50 24.72 35.45
CA SER A 308 11.05 24.85 35.28
C SER A 308 10.42 23.70 34.47
N SER A 309 11.23 22.98 33.68
CA SER A 309 10.80 21.76 33.02
C SER A 309 10.32 20.67 34.01
N ALA A 310 10.68 20.74 35.28
CA ALA A 310 10.20 19.83 36.32
C ALA A 310 8.71 20.00 36.61
N TYR A 311 8.14 21.21 36.41
CA TYR A 311 6.76 21.52 36.77
C TYR A 311 5.75 20.70 36.01
N THR A 312 6.00 20.43 34.73
CA THR A 312 5.09 19.66 33.85
C THR A 312 5.50 18.21 33.66
N LEU A 313 6.70 17.82 34.07
CA LEU A 313 7.29 16.50 33.78
C LEU A 313 6.40 15.32 34.21
N HIS A 314 5.75 15.45 35.40
CA HIS A 314 4.84 14.40 35.87
C HIS A 314 3.63 14.21 34.94
N ASN A 315 2.98 15.32 34.58
CA ASN A 315 1.82 15.27 33.69
C ASN A 315 2.20 14.80 32.29
N ASP A 316 3.34 15.28 31.76
CA ASP A 316 3.86 14.87 30.46
C ASP A 316 4.14 13.34 30.42
N ARG A 317 4.70 12.78 31.49
CA ARG A 317 4.89 11.31 31.63
C ARG A 317 3.56 10.57 31.67
N THR A 318 2.58 11.10 32.39
CA THR A 318 1.24 10.53 32.46
C THR A 318 0.57 10.52 31.07
N VAL A 319 0.69 11.61 30.31
CA VAL A 319 0.21 11.69 28.93
C VAL A 319 0.83 10.60 28.04
N LEU A 320 2.15 10.39 28.13
CA LEU A 320 2.81 9.31 27.36
C LEU A 320 2.35 7.92 27.80
N ALA A 321 2.12 7.71 29.11
CA ALA A 321 1.58 6.45 29.63
C ALA A 321 0.16 6.18 29.10
N LEU A 322 -0.70 7.20 29.08
CA LEU A 322 -2.05 7.12 28.50
C LEU A 322 -2.01 6.85 26.99
N ASN A 323 -1.12 7.50 26.25
CA ASN A 323 -0.92 7.23 24.81
C ASN A 323 -0.48 5.78 24.58
N ARG A 324 0.38 5.23 25.43
CA ARG A 324 0.80 3.81 25.36
C ARG A 324 -0.37 2.87 25.64
N GLU A 325 -1.22 3.18 26.63
CA GLU A 325 -2.44 2.44 26.92
C GLU A 325 -3.40 2.48 25.73
N GLN A 326 -3.57 3.67 25.10
CA GLN A 326 -4.39 3.83 23.90
C GLN A 326 -3.93 2.92 22.75
N ILE A 327 -2.61 2.80 22.51
CA ILE A 327 -2.08 1.84 21.53
C ILE A 327 -2.47 0.39 21.93
N GLY A 328 -2.40 0.08 23.23
CA GLY A 328 -2.84 -1.23 23.72
C GLY A 328 -4.33 -1.53 23.46
N VAL A 329 -5.19 -0.51 23.62
CA VAL A 329 -6.62 -0.62 23.28
C VAL A 329 -6.83 -0.80 21.79
N GLN A 330 -6.12 -0.01 20.96
CA GLN A 330 -6.19 -0.14 19.49
C GLN A 330 -5.76 -1.54 19.04
N GLN A 331 -4.69 -2.09 19.62
CA GLN A 331 -4.25 -3.45 19.33
C GLN A 331 -5.33 -4.49 19.71
N LYS A 332 -5.94 -4.38 20.90
CA LYS A 332 -7.03 -5.29 21.30
C LYS A 332 -8.23 -5.23 20.35
N VAL A 333 -8.59 -4.02 19.88
CA VAL A 333 -9.65 -3.84 18.86
C VAL A 333 -9.26 -4.52 17.56
N PHE A 334 -8.02 -4.32 17.10
CA PHE A 334 -7.49 -4.98 15.90
C PHE A 334 -7.54 -6.51 16.03
N ASP A 335 -7.01 -7.08 17.14
CA ASP A 335 -6.96 -8.52 17.37
C ASP A 335 -8.37 -9.14 17.42
N ARG A 336 -9.32 -8.44 18.04
CA ARG A 336 -10.74 -8.84 18.04
C ARG A 336 -11.33 -8.88 16.63
N ASN A 337 -11.13 -7.80 15.85
CA ASN A 337 -11.66 -7.69 14.50
C ASN A 337 -11.03 -8.74 13.58
N LEU A 338 -9.73 -8.97 13.69
CA LEU A 338 -9.01 -10.01 12.95
C LEU A 338 -9.57 -11.41 13.31
N SER A 339 -9.79 -11.68 14.59
CA SER A 339 -10.37 -12.96 15.04
C SER A 339 -11.78 -13.18 14.50
N LEU A 340 -12.60 -12.12 14.42
CA LEU A 340 -13.94 -12.20 13.82
C LEU A 340 -13.85 -12.48 12.31
N GLN A 341 -12.96 -11.78 11.59
CA GLN A 341 -12.74 -11.99 10.15
C GLN A 341 -12.24 -13.40 9.86
N LEU A 342 -11.29 -13.91 10.64
CA LEU A 342 -10.79 -15.28 10.49
C LEU A 342 -11.87 -16.33 10.72
N ARG A 343 -12.73 -16.16 11.74
CA ARG A 343 -13.87 -17.06 11.99
C ARG A 343 -14.88 -16.99 10.83
N GLN A 344 -15.22 -15.80 10.38
CA GLN A 344 -16.12 -15.61 9.24
C GLN A 344 -15.56 -16.30 7.98
N GLN A 345 -14.27 -16.13 7.71
CA GLN A 345 -13.61 -16.72 6.54
C GLN A 345 -13.54 -18.25 6.65
N GLN A 346 -13.30 -18.79 7.86
CA GLN A 346 -13.35 -20.24 8.08
C GLN A 346 -14.75 -20.81 7.84
N THR A 347 -15.78 -20.15 8.37
CA THR A 347 -17.18 -20.55 8.13
C THR A 347 -17.52 -20.52 6.62
N GLU A 348 -17.00 -19.53 5.89
CA GLU A 348 -17.21 -19.45 4.44
C GLU A 348 -16.51 -20.58 3.69
N ILE A 349 -15.28 -20.94 4.08
CA ILE A 349 -14.54 -22.10 3.54
C ILE A 349 -15.34 -23.37 3.75
N ASP A 350 -15.84 -23.61 4.96
CA ASP A 350 -16.60 -24.81 5.33
C ASP A 350 -17.94 -24.86 4.56
N ARG A 351 -18.65 -23.73 4.47
CA ARG A 351 -19.90 -23.60 3.71
C ARG A 351 -19.70 -23.92 2.23
N ILE A 352 -18.71 -23.29 1.59
CA ILE A 352 -18.47 -23.49 0.16
C ILE A 352 -17.97 -24.92 -0.11
N GLY A 353 -17.16 -25.48 0.79
CA GLY A 353 -16.73 -26.88 0.72
C GLY A 353 -17.91 -27.85 0.66
N ALA A 354 -18.88 -27.69 1.58
CA ALA A 354 -20.09 -28.51 1.61
C ALA A 354 -20.98 -28.32 0.36
N LEU A 355 -21.07 -27.09 -0.17
CA LEU A 355 -21.79 -26.83 -1.43
C LEU A 355 -21.11 -27.52 -2.62
N LEU A 356 -19.79 -27.46 -2.70
CA LEU A 356 -19.03 -28.05 -3.80
C LEU A 356 -19.19 -29.57 -3.90
N GLU A 357 -19.30 -30.27 -2.75
CA GLU A 357 -19.62 -31.70 -2.72
C GLU A 357 -20.98 -32.00 -3.39
N LYS A 358 -21.99 -31.16 -3.13
CA LYS A 358 -23.31 -31.29 -3.76
C LYS A 358 -23.31 -30.89 -5.23
N ASP A 359 -22.57 -29.85 -5.60
CA ASP A 359 -22.46 -29.43 -7.00
C ASP A 359 -21.86 -30.51 -7.89
N LEU A 360 -20.88 -31.28 -7.40
CA LEU A 360 -20.32 -32.42 -8.12
C LEU A 360 -21.38 -33.47 -8.45
N GLU A 361 -22.24 -33.81 -7.49
CA GLU A 361 -23.33 -34.75 -7.69
C GLU A 361 -24.40 -34.19 -8.64
N ILE A 362 -24.82 -32.93 -8.42
CA ILE A 362 -25.81 -32.24 -9.26
C ILE A 362 -25.34 -32.15 -10.70
N SER A 363 -24.09 -31.75 -10.97
CA SER A 363 -23.54 -31.60 -12.32
C SER A 363 -23.47 -32.92 -13.06
N LEU A 364 -23.14 -34.03 -12.39
CA LEU A 364 -23.16 -35.38 -12.92
C LEU A 364 -24.57 -35.81 -13.32
N LEU A 365 -25.57 -35.59 -12.43
CA LEU A 365 -26.97 -35.93 -12.72
C LEU A 365 -27.53 -35.11 -13.86
N ARG A 366 -27.29 -33.79 -13.89
CA ARG A 366 -27.72 -32.90 -14.97
C ARG A 366 -27.10 -33.27 -16.31
N SER A 367 -25.82 -33.68 -16.33
CA SER A 367 -25.18 -34.16 -17.55
C SER A 367 -25.84 -35.44 -18.11
N LYS A 368 -26.17 -36.39 -17.23
CA LYS A 368 -26.92 -37.59 -17.64
C LYS A 368 -28.32 -37.25 -18.18
N ILE A 369 -29.07 -36.37 -17.49
CA ILE A 369 -30.40 -35.95 -17.95
C ILE A 369 -30.31 -35.27 -19.30
N ARG A 370 -29.40 -34.33 -19.51
CA ARG A 370 -29.18 -33.66 -20.81
C ARG A 370 -28.80 -34.66 -21.91
N GLN A 371 -27.94 -35.66 -21.60
CA GLN A 371 -27.60 -36.70 -22.57
C GLN A 371 -28.84 -37.51 -23.01
N THR A 372 -29.70 -37.91 -22.06
CA THR A 372 -30.95 -38.59 -22.34
C THR A 372 -31.89 -37.70 -23.14
N ALA A 373 -32.07 -36.44 -22.76
CA ALA A 373 -32.86 -35.45 -23.48
C ALA A 373 -32.33 -35.22 -24.93
N SER A 374 -31.01 -35.28 -25.12
CA SER A 374 -30.41 -35.23 -26.46
C SER A 374 -30.86 -36.37 -27.36
N VAL A 375 -30.86 -37.60 -26.86
CA VAL A 375 -31.32 -38.79 -27.60
C VAL A 375 -32.83 -38.73 -27.86
N GLN A 376 -33.60 -38.29 -26.89
CA GLN A 376 -35.04 -38.13 -27.00
C GLN A 376 -35.43 -37.07 -28.06
N LEU A 377 -34.68 -35.95 -28.11
CA LEU A 377 -34.86 -34.93 -29.14
C LEU A 377 -34.52 -35.51 -30.54
N ASP A 378 -33.39 -36.24 -30.66
CA ASP A 378 -32.97 -36.85 -31.93
C ASP A 378 -34.00 -37.88 -32.43
N ASN A 379 -34.74 -38.54 -31.52
CA ASN A 379 -35.85 -39.47 -31.83
C ASN A 379 -37.22 -38.78 -31.96
N GLY A 380 -37.31 -37.46 -31.77
CA GLY A 380 -38.56 -36.72 -31.89
C GLY A 380 -39.55 -36.94 -30.73
N THR A 381 -39.11 -37.51 -29.60
CA THR A 381 -39.97 -37.80 -28.42
C THR A 381 -40.14 -36.63 -27.46
N ILE A 382 -39.27 -35.62 -27.54
CA ILE A 382 -39.41 -34.37 -26.83
C ILE A 382 -39.24 -33.17 -27.76
N ALA A 383 -39.77 -32.01 -27.36
CA ALA A 383 -39.61 -30.76 -28.12
C ALA A 383 -38.22 -30.11 -27.89
N ALA A 384 -37.80 -29.29 -28.85
CA ALA A 384 -36.56 -28.50 -28.72
C ALA A 384 -36.55 -27.61 -27.47
N ARG A 385 -37.71 -27.12 -27.03
CA ARG A 385 -37.89 -26.35 -25.79
C ARG A 385 -37.45 -27.14 -24.55
N ASP A 386 -37.88 -28.41 -24.46
CA ASP A 386 -37.60 -29.29 -23.34
C ASP A 386 -36.11 -29.61 -23.28
N TYR A 387 -35.48 -29.90 -24.42
CA TYR A 387 -34.04 -30.06 -24.53
C TYR A 387 -33.27 -28.79 -24.13
N ALA A 388 -33.69 -27.62 -24.63
CA ALA A 388 -33.05 -26.34 -24.28
C ALA A 388 -33.15 -26.08 -22.77
N SER A 389 -34.25 -26.45 -22.13
CA SER A 389 -34.41 -26.37 -20.66
C SER A 389 -33.37 -27.23 -19.92
N GLU A 390 -33.18 -28.49 -20.34
CA GLU A 390 -32.19 -29.39 -19.70
C GLU A 390 -30.74 -28.98 -20.01
N LEU A 391 -30.45 -28.45 -21.19
CA LEU A 391 -29.14 -27.88 -21.51
C LEU A 391 -28.83 -26.66 -20.66
N ASN A 392 -29.82 -25.80 -20.44
CA ASN A 392 -29.70 -24.64 -19.56
C ASN A 392 -29.46 -25.07 -18.09
N ALA A 393 -30.19 -26.08 -17.62
CA ALA A 393 -30.04 -26.62 -16.28
C ALA A 393 -28.65 -27.25 -16.04
N GLU A 394 -28.13 -28.03 -17.03
CA GLU A 394 -26.74 -28.54 -16.99
C GLU A 394 -25.73 -27.40 -16.98
N SER A 395 -25.89 -26.42 -17.87
CA SER A 395 -24.98 -25.27 -17.95
C SER A 395 -24.92 -24.47 -16.64
N LEU A 396 -26.08 -24.29 -15.99
CA LEU A 396 -26.16 -23.62 -14.68
C LEU A 396 -25.49 -24.44 -13.59
N ALA A 397 -25.68 -25.77 -13.58
CA ALA A 397 -25.04 -26.66 -12.61
C ALA A 397 -23.51 -26.64 -12.73
N LEU A 398 -22.97 -26.70 -13.96
CA LEU A 398 -21.53 -26.59 -14.22
C LEU A 398 -20.98 -25.22 -13.85
N LEU A 399 -21.73 -24.15 -14.12
CA LEU A 399 -21.37 -22.80 -13.74
C LEU A 399 -21.28 -22.65 -12.23
N ASN A 400 -22.29 -23.14 -11.48
CA ASN A 400 -22.30 -23.10 -10.02
C ASN A 400 -21.13 -23.89 -9.43
N GLN A 401 -20.87 -25.09 -9.94
CA GLN A 401 -19.73 -25.92 -9.51
C GLN A 401 -18.41 -25.15 -9.69
N LYS A 402 -18.17 -24.56 -10.87
CA LYS A 402 -16.93 -23.80 -11.13
C LYS A 402 -16.85 -22.51 -10.32
N THR A 403 -17.97 -21.86 -10.10
CA THR A 403 -18.05 -20.67 -9.25
C THR A 403 -17.67 -21.01 -7.81
N HIS A 404 -18.24 -22.06 -7.22
CA HIS A 404 -17.92 -22.48 -5.85
C HIS A 404 -16.49 -23.01 -5.75
N GLU A 405 -15.94 -23.70 -6.77
CA GLU A 405 -14.54 -24.13 -6.81
C GLU A 405 -13.59 -22.92 -6.70
N LEU A 406 -13.82 -21.87 -7.50
CA LEU A 406 -13.00 -20.65 -7.49
C LEU A 406 -13.26 -19.78 -6.25
N GLN A 407 -14.49 -19.73 -5.74
CA GLN A 407 -14.80 -19.06 -4.48
C GLN A 407 -14.12 -19.74 -3.29
N LEU A 408 -14.05 -21.08 -3.27
CA LEU A 408 -13.31 -21.81 -2.22
C LEU A 408 -11.82 -21.47 -2.28
N LEU A 409 -11.25 -21.40 -3.48
CA LEU A 409 -9.87 -20.98 -3.68
C LEU A 409 -9.64 -19.55 -3.19
N LEU A 410 -10.53 -18.61 -3.55
CA LEU A 410 -10.50 -17.22 -3.09
C LEU A 410 -10.58 -17.16 -1.56
N ALA A 411 -11.52 -17.88 -0.94
CA ALA A 411 -11.70 -17.91 0.49
C ALA A 411 -10.43 -18.39 1.22
N LYS A 412 -9.77 -19.44 0.71
CA LYS A 412 -8.50 -19.94 1.26
C LYS A 412 -7.36 -18.93 1.10
N ILE A 413 -7.26 -18.25 -0.05
CA ILE A 413 -6.27 -17.18 -0.29
C ILE A 413 -6.51 -16.00 0.65
N GLN A 414 -7.77 -15.57 0.81
CA GLN A 414 -8.13 -14.49 1.74
C GLN A 414 -7.79 -14.84 3.19
N TYR A 415 -8.09 -16.08 3.62
CA TYR A 415 -7.71 -16.56 4.96
C TYR A 415 -6.19 -16.46 5.18
N ARG A 416 -5.39 -16.91 4.21
CA ARG A 416 -3.94 -16.79 4.24
C ARG A 416 -3.46 -15.33 4.27
N THR A 417 -4.05 -14.46 3.46
CA THR A 417 -3.74 -13.02 3.47
C THR A 417 -4.09 -12.37 4.81
N LEU A 418 -5.22 -12.77 5.43
CA LEU A 418 -5.61 -12.29 6.76
C LEU A 418 -4.64 -12.72 7.87
N THR A 419 -3.93 -13.82 7.72
CA THR A 419 -2.89 -14.24 8.67
C THR A 419 -1.53 -13.56 8.43
N GLY A 420 -1.37 -12.83 7.32
CA GLY A 420 -0.14 -12.11 6.96
C GLY A 420 0.91 -13.01 6.27
N ASN A 421 0.49 -14.13 5.70
CA ASN A 421 1.36 -15.11 5.02
C ASN A 421 1.15 -15.11 3.50
#